data_23e527a6910c28fea6c9616628d436f6
#
_entry.id   23e527a6910c28fea6c9616628d436f6
#
_cell.length_a   1.000
_cell.length_b   1.000
_cell.length_c   1.000
_cell.angle_alpha   90.00
_cell.angle_beta   90.00
_cell.angle_gamma   90.00
#
_symmetry.space_group_name_H-M   'P 1'
#
loop_
_entity.id
_entity.type
_entity.pdbx_description
1 polymer ?
#
loop_
_entity_poly.entity_id
_entity_poly.type
_entity_poly.pdbx_seq_one_letter_code
_entity_poly.pdbx_strand_id
1 'polypeptide(L)'
;VDAVMRSDETLVDGILDGLREPGPWFSFSVSYQNHGPYETASAQEVFLSPGDTGWSAETCNMLNNYMSNVSSTLAAMDRLTRELNARPEPFVLVLFGDHKPWMGNGNTGYTEIGAGFDLSQLSGFREYYSTPYLIWANSAAREALGNSFTGEGGDFSPCFLMNKVFELCGWEGPGFMELSRQLEAISPLIHTRGLFLSGGILTDALVPEEARFYQQFLQAQYYRETVVIPGEISS
;
A
#
# COMPACT_ATOMS: atom_id res chain seq x y z
N VAL A 1 5.89 -22.01 -9.01
CA VAL A 1 5.51 -21.58 -7.65
C VAL A 1 4.18 -22.24 -7.36
N ASP A 2 4.16 -23.06 -6.31
CA ASP A 2 3.01 -23.87 -5.93
C ASP A 2 1.83 -22.95 -5.56
N ALA A 3 0.58 -23.34 -5.88
CA ALA A 3 -0.60 -22.54 -5.57
C ALA A 3 -0.73 -22.27 -4.06
N VAL A 4 -0.25 -23.17 -3.21
CA VAL A 4 -0.20 -23.02 -1.76
C VAL A 4 0.71 -21.87 -1.32
N MET A 5 1.80 -21.60 -2.03
CA MET A 5 2.74 -20.51 -1.75
C MET A 5 2.19 -19.12 -2.14
N ARG A 6 0.98 -19.05 -2.70
CA ARG A 6 0.36 -17.80 -3.13
C ARG A 6 -0.78 -17.34 -2.22
N SER A 7 -1.17 -18.15 -1.24
CA SER A 7 -2.24 -17.76 -0.31
C SER A 7 -1.73 -16.81 0.76
N ASP A 8 -2.56 -15.86 1.16
CA ASP A 8 -2.24 -14.93 2.23
C ASP A 8 -2.21 -15.63 3.59
N GLU A 9 -2.90 -16.76 3.76
CA GLU A 9 -2.74 -17.63 4.94
C GLU A 9 -1.31 -18.16 5.07
N THR A 10 -0.72 -18.63 3.97
CA THR A 10 0.69 -19.09 3.98
C THR A 10 1.66 -17.94 4.26
N LEU A 11 1.35 -16.74 3.76
CA LEU A 11 2.12 -15.54 4.08
C LEU A 11 2.06 -15.23 5.58
N VAL A 12 0.88 -15.28 6.18
CA VAL A 12 0.69 -15.08 7.63
C VAL A 12 1.42 -16.14 8.44
N ASP A 13 1.37 -17.42 8.04
CA ASP A 13 2.15 -18.48 8.68
C ASP A 13 3.64 -18.17 8.68
N GLY A 14 4.19 -17.74 7.53
CA GLY A 14 5.60 -17.34 7.41
C GLY A 14 5.97 -16.15 8.30
N ILE A 15 5.09 -15.16 8.41
CA ILE A 15 5.26 -14.00 9.30
C ILE A 15 5.30 -14.48 10.77
N LEU A 16 4.33 -15.29 11.20
CA LEU A 16 4.22 -15.78 12.57
C LEU A 16 5.37 -16.72 12.94
N ASP A 17 5.87 -17.53 11.99
CA ASP A 17 7.03 -18.38 12.19
C ASP A 17 8.32 -17.56 12.39
N GLY A 18 8.51 -16.48 11.62
CA GLY A 18 9.62 -15.56 11.80
C GLY A 18 9.67 -14.90 13.18
N LEU A 19 8.50 -14.70 13.81
CA LEU A 19 8.40 -14.12 15.16
C LEU A 19 8.79 -15.09 16.30
N ARG A 20 9.20 -16.32 15.98
CA ARG A 20 9.75 -17.25 16.99
C ARG A 20 11.19 -16.98 17.33
N GLU A 21 11.91 -16.30 16.43
CA GLU A 21 13.28 -15.88 16.66
C GLU A 21 13.33 -14.68 17.62
N PRO A 22 14.20 -14.69 18.63
CA PRO A 22 14.28 -13.58 19.59
C PRO A 22 14.97 -12.35 18.98
N GLY A 23 14.55 -11.16 19.40
CA GLY A 23 15.19 -9.89 19.04
C GLY A 23 14.28 -8.95 18.23
N PRO A 24 14.79 -7.81 17.81
CA PRO A 24 14.09 -6.90 16.93
C PRO A 24 13.79 -7.59 15.59
N TRP A 25 12.58 -7.41 15.09
CA TRP A 25 12.14 -8.06 13.86
C TRP A 25 11.52 -7.06 12.90
N PHE A 26 11.87 -7.18 11.64
CA PHE A 26 11.27 -6.43 10.54
C PHE A 26 10.92 -7.40 9.42
N SER A 27 9.72 -7.30 8.89
CA SER A 27 9.29 -8.03 7.70
C SER A 27 8.71 -7.09 6.67
N PHE A 28 9.15 -7.26 5.45
CA PHE A 28 8.48 -6.71 4.27
C PHE A 28 7.94 -7.89 3.46
N SER A 29 6.63 -7.95 3.33
CA SER A 29 5.93 -9.08 2.71
C SER A 29 5.04 -8.57 1.59
N VAL A 30 5.03 -9.29 0.46
CA VAL A 30 4.19 -8.97 -0.69
C VAL A 30 3.20 -10.11 -0.90
N SER A 31 1.90 -9.82 -0.81
CA SER A 31 0.87 -10.80 -1.10
C SER A 31 0.63 -10.90 -2.61
N TYR A 32 0.18 -12.06 -3.07
CA TYR A 32 -0.09 -12.31 -4.48
C TYR A 32 -1.52 -12.80 -4.74
N GLN A 33 -2.26 -13.17 -3.71
CA GLN A 33 -3.56 -13.82 -3.81
C GLN A 33 -4.58 -13.00 -4.62
N ASN A 34 -4.55 -11.67 -4.46
CA ASN A 34 -5.49 -10.77 -5.13
C ASN A 34 -4.98 -10.26 -6.49
N HIS A 35 -3.84 -10.75 -6.99
CA HIS A 35 -3.30 -10.31 -8.27
C HIS A 35 -4.07 -10.93 -9.44
N GLY A 36 -4.53 -10.10 -10.38
CA GLY A 36 -5.16 -10.55 -11.63
C GLY A 36 -4.18 -11.25 -12.60
N PRO A 37 -4.67 -11.76 -13.74
CA PRO A 37 -6.06 -11.70 -14.20
C PRO A 37 -6.99 -12.65 -13.44
N TYR A 38 -8.25 -12.25 -13.26
CA TYR A 38 -9.28 -13.09 -12.63
C TYR A 38 -9.99 -13.92 -13.67
N GLU A 39 -10.50 -15.11 -13.25
CA GLU A 39 -11.33 -15.96 -14.08
C GLU A 39 -12.62 -15.23 -14.48
N THR A 40 -12.96 -15.29 -15.78
CA THR A 40 -14.09 -14.58 -16.37
C THR A 40 -15.26 -15.50 -16.75
N ALA A 41 -14.99 -16.80 -16.95
CA ALA A 41 -16.02 -17.76 -17.33
C ALA A 41 -16.86 -18.24 -16.16
N SER A 42 -16.31 -18.19 -14.92
CA SER A 42 -16.98 -18.63 -13.71
C SER A 42 -16.49 -17.86 -12.49
N ALA A 43 -17.27 -17.88 -11.42
CA ALA A 43 -16.90 -17.35 -10.11
C ALA A 43 -16.93 -18.45 -9.04
N GLN A 44 -16.00 -18.37 -8.06
CA GLN A 44 -15.98 -19.30 -6.93
C GLN A 44 -17.17 -19.06 -5.98
N GLU A 45 -17.45 -17.79 -5.73
CA GLU A 45 -18.64 -17.33 -4.97
C GLU A 45 -19.34 -16.26 -5.80
N VAL A 46 -20.66 -16.18 -5.68
CA VAL A 46 -21.49 -15.24 -6.44
C VAL A 46 -22.08 -14.20 -5.49
N PHE A 47 -21.50 -13.02 -5.48
CA PHE A 47 -22.03 -11.83 -4.76
C PHE A 47 -22.83 -10.93 -5.71
N LEU A 48 -22.49 -10.93 -6.99
CA LEU A 48 -23.05 -10.09 -8.03
C LEU A 48 -23.49 -10.96 -9.21
N SER A 49 -24.67 -10.69 -9.76
CA SER A 49 -25.17 -11.37 -10.95
C SER A 49 -25.54 -10.37 -12.06
N PRO A 50 -25.49 -10.78 -13.34
CA PRO A 50 -25.95 -9.92 -14.45
C PRO A 50 -27.41 -9.46 -14.32
N GLY A 51 -28.26 -10.30 -13.70
CA GLY A 51 -29.67 -9.97 -13.49
C GLY A 51 -29.88 -8.86 -12.48
N ASP A 52 -29.02 -8.73 -11.47
CA ASP A 52 -29.11 -7.71 -10.43
C ASP A 52 -28.42 -6.40 -10.83
N THR A 53 -27.33 -6.50 -11.58
CA THR A 53 -26.47 -5.34 -11.90
C THR A 53 -26.69 -4.76 -13.28
N GLY A 54 -27.14 -5.57 -14.24
CA GLY A 54 -27.16 -5.22 -15.64
C GLY A 54 -25.79 -5.30 -16.34
N TRP A 55 -24.76 -5.75 -15.63
CA TRP A 55 -23.39 -5.93 -16.17
C TRP A 55 -23.25 -7.28 -16.89
N SER A 56 -22.22 -7.40 -17.69
CA SER A 56 -21.89 -8.67 -18.34
C SER A 56 -21.55 -9.77 -17.33
N ALA A 57 -21.75 -11.03 -17.73
CA ALA A 57 -21.33 -12.16 -16.90
C ALA A 57 -19.82 -12.17 -16.66
N GLU A 58 -19.03 -11.73 -17.65
CA GLU A 58 -17.57 -11.60 -17.55
C GLU A 58 -17.17 -10.61 -16.45
N THR A 59 -17.75 -9.41 -16.44
CA THR A 59 -17.49 -8.40 -15.41
C THR A 59 -17.97 -8.86 -14.04
N CYS A 60 -19.15 -9.47 -13.93
CA CYS A 60 -19.63 -10.03 -12.67
C CYS A 60 -18.68 -11.11 -12.13
N ASN A 61 -18.19 -12.03 -12.99
CA ASN A 61 -17.29 -13.09 -12.56
C ASN A 61 -15.92 -12.54 -12.12
N MET A 62 -15.34 -11.57 -12.83
CA MET A 62 -14.11 -10.91 -12.41
C MET A 62 -14.25 -10.27 -11.01
N LEU A 63 -15.33 -9.51 -10.79
CA LEU A 63 -15.59 -8.86 -9.51
C LEU A 63 -15.84 -9.89 -8.40
N ASN A 64 -16.63 -10.92 -8.64
CA ASN A 64 -16.91 -11.98 -7.68
C ASN A 64 -15.62 -12.69 -7.24
N ASN A 65 -14.75 -13.05 -8.19
CA ASN A 65 -13.47 -13.70 -7.89
C ASN A 65 -12.53 -12.76 -7.13
N TYR A 66 -12.47 -11.48 -7.48
CA TYR A 66 -11.73 -10.48 -6.72
C TYR A 66 -12.26 -10.34 -5.28
N MET A 67 -13.58 -10.22 -5.10
CA MET A 67 -14.21 -10.08 -3.79
C MET A 67 -13.99 -11.31 -2.92
N SER A 68 -14.07 -12.51 -3.48
CA SER A 68 -13.77 -13.77 -2.78
C SER A 68 -12.32 -13.81 -2.29
N ASN A 69 -11.37 -13.42 -3.14
CA ASN A 69 -9.96 -13.34 -2.76
C ASN A 69 -9.72 -12.29 -1.66
N VAL A 70 -10.32 -11.10 -1.77
CA VAL A 70 -10.23 -10.05 -0.74
C VAL A 70 -10.82 -10.53 0.59
N SER A 71 -11.95 -11.25 0.56
CA SER A 71 -12.55 -11.83 1.76
C SER A 71 -11.58 -12.79 2.48
N SER A 72 -10.88 -13.64 1.70
CA SER A 72 -9.87 -14.55 2.23
C SER A 72 -8.67 -13.78 2.83
N THR A 73 -8.20 -12.73 2.14
CA THR A 73 -7.13 -11.85 2.66
C THR A 73 -7.53 -11.19 3.98
N LEU A 74 -8.76 -10.69 4.06
CA LEU A 74 -9.25 -10.06 5.30
C LEU A 74 -9.31 -11.07 6.46
N ALA A 75 -9.69 -12.33 6.21
CA ALA A 75 -9.66 -13.37 7.21
C ALA A 75 -8.23 -13.69 7.71
N ALA A 76 -7.26 -13.76 6.77
CA ALA A 76 -5.86 -13.95 7.11
C ALA A 76 -5.28 -12.77 7.92
N MET A 77 -5.64 -11.52 7.58
CA MET A 77 -5.22 -10.32 8.30
C MET A 77 -5.89 -10.22 9.69
N ASP A 78 -7.14 -10.62 9.83
CA ASP A 78 -7.81 -10.71 11.13
C ASP A 78 -7.12 -11.73 12.04
N ARG A 79 -6.73 -12.89 11.50
CA ARG A 79 -5.93 -13.87 12.22
C ARG A 79 -4.58 -13.27 12.65
N LEU A 80 -3.83 -12.63 11.74
CA LEU A 80 -2.55 -12.01 12.04
C LEU A 80 -2.67 -10.99 13.16
N THR A 81 -3.62 -10.07 13.07
CA THR A 81 -3.81 -9.03 14.09
C THR A 81 -4.21 -9.60 15.44
N ARG A 82 -5.03 -10.66 15.51
CA ARG A 82 -5.34 -11.36 16.77
C ARG A 82 -4.10 -12.00 17.39
N GLU A 83 -3.30 -12.69 16.59
CA GLU A 83 -2.05 -13.33 17.05
C GLU A 83 -1.04 -12.30 17.57
N LEU A 84 -0.84 -11.19 16.83
CA LEU A 84 0.03 -10.10 17.26
C LEU A 84 -0.49 -9.41 18.53
N ASN A 85 -1.81 -9.27 18.67
CA ASN A 85 -2.39 -8.61 19.84
C ASN A 85 -2.36 -9.49 21.11
N ALA A 86 -2.22 -10.80 20.97
CA ALA A 86 -2.05 -11.73 22.08
C ALA A 86 -0.61 -11.75 22.64
N ARG A 87 0.34 -11.11 21.98
CA ARG A 87 1.76 -11.08 22.36
C ARG A 87 2.06 -9.87 23.26
N PRO A 88 3.00 -10.01 24.21
CA PRO A 88 3.42 -8.89 25.08
C PRO A 88 4.38 -7.92 24.39
N GLU A 89 5.01 -8.31 23.28
CA GLU A 89 5.93 -7.45 22.53
C GLU A 89 5.16 -6.41 21.71
N PRO A 90 5.71 -5.19 21.52
CA PRO A 90 5.10 -4.17 20.71
C PRO A 90 5.23 -4.47 19.20
N PHE A 91 4.11 -4.45 18.47
CA PHE A 91 4.07 -4.62 17.02
C PHE A 91 3.31 -3.47 16.35
N VAL A 92 3.89 -2.97 15.26
CA VAL A 92 3.23 -2.07 14.32
C VAL A 92 3.12 -2.81 12.98
N LEU A 93 1.91 -2.89 12.44
CA LEU A 93 1.59 -3.50 11.15
C LEU A 93 1.17 -2.42 10.18
N VAL A 94 1.76 -2.43 9.00
CA VAL A 94 1.43 -1.52 7.89
C VAL A 94 0.91 -2.34 6.73
N LEU A 95 -0.32 -2.08 6.31
CA LEU A 95 -0.95 -2.69 5.15
C LEU A 95 -1.22 -1.61 4.12
N PHE A 96 -0.92 -1.88 2.87
CA PHE A 96 -1.21 -0.94 1.78
C PHE A 96 -1.37 -1.69 0.46
N GLY A 97 -2.22 -1.14 -0.43
CA GLY A 97 -2.31 -1.61 -1.80
C GLY A 97 -1.27 -0.91 -2.67
N ASP A 98 -0.66 -1.64 -3.58
CA ASP A 98 0.33 -1.12 -4.53
C ASP A 98 -0.35 -0.53 -5.78
N HIS A 99 -1.45 -1.10 -6.23
CA HIS A 99 -2.25 -0.63 -7.36
C HIS A 99 -3.69 -1.16 -7.30
N LYS A 100 -4.57 -0.60 -8.14
CA LYS A 100 -5.93 -1.15 -8.30
C LYS A 100 -5.91 -2.52 -8.97
N PRO A 101 -6.92 -3.37 -8.69
CA PRO A 101 -7.04 -4.68 -9.29
C PRO A 101 -7.23 -4.61 -10.81
N TRP A 102 -6.77 -5.62 -11.53
CA TRP A 102 -7.04 -5.76 -12.95
C TRP A 102 -8.52 -6.06 -13.18
N MET A 103 -9.19 -5.30 -14.04
CA MET A 103 -10.62 -5.47 -14.37
C MET A 103 -10.81 -5.54 -15.89
N GLY A 104 -10.19 -6.54 -16.51
CA GLY A 104 -10.26 -6.77 -17.96
C GLY A 104 -9.25 -5.97 -18.77
N ASN A 105 -9.01 -6.44 -19.99
CA ASN A 105 -8.13 -5.74 -20.93
C ASN A 105 -8.72 -4.39 -21.31
N GLY A 106 -7.89 -3.35 -21.25
CA GLY A 106 -8.35 -1.99 -21.50
C GLY A 106 -9.31 -1.43 -20.43
N ASN A 107 -9.31 -2.00 -19.23
CA ASN A 107 -10.17 -1.59 -18.13
C ASN A 107 -11.68 -1.73 -18.42
N THR A 108 -12.07 -2.71 -19.23
CA THR A 108 -13.47 -2.91 -19.64
C THR A 108 -14.42 -3.06 -18.47
N GLY A 109 -14.03 -3.81 -17.43
CA GLY A 109 -14.84 -3.96 -16.22
C GLY A 109 -15.05 -2.62 -15.48
N TYR A 110 -14.02 -1.79 -15.35
CA TYR A 110 -14.17 -0.45 -14.77
C TYR A 110 -15.13 0.43 -15.57
N THR A 111 -15.02 0.38 -16.89
CA THR A 111 -15.93 1.13 -17.77
C THR A 111 -17.38 0.67 -17.60
N GLU A 112 -17.60 -0.64 -17.54
CA GLU A 112 -18.94 -1.22 -17.43
C GLU A 112 -19.61 -0.91 -16.08
N ILE A 113 -18.84 -0.88 -14.99
CA ILE A 113 -19.37 -0.48 -13.67
C ILE A 113 -19.51 1.05 -13.49
N GLY A 114 -19.20 1.84 -14.53
CA GLY A 114 -19.29 3.29 -14.50
C GLY A 114 -18.12 4.03 -13.85
N ALA A 115 -17.01 3.35 -13.57
CA ALA A 115 -15.78 3.98 -13.10
C ALA A 115 -14.98 4.51 -14.30
N GLY A 116 -15.34 5.69 -14.77
CA GLY A 116 -14.64 6.39 -15.85
C GLY A 116 -13.54 7.29 -15.29
N PHE A 117 -12.29 6.89 -15.44
CA PHE A 117 -11.15 7.67 -14.93
C PHE A 117 -10.66 8.68 -15.96
N ASP A 118 -10.97 9.96 -15.78
CA ASP A 118 -10.34 11.03 -16.57
C ASP A 118 -8.96 11.37 -15.95
N LEU A 119 -7.92 10.76 -16.47
CA LEU A 119 -6.56 10.94 -15.97
C LEU A 119 -5.96 12.34 -16.24
N SER A 120 -6.66 13.19 -17.00
CA SER A 120 -6.27 14.61 -17.20
C SER A 120 -6.71 15.49 -16.03
N GLN A 121 -7.67 15.02 -15.23
CA GLN A 121 -8.19 15.72 -14.06
C GLN A 121 -7.62 15.12 -12.77
N LEU A 122 -7.33 15.97 -11.78
CA LEU A 122 -6.81 15.52 -10.49
C LEU A 122 -7.74 14.48 -9.83
N SER A 123 -9.06 14.69 -9.90
CA SER A 123 -10.04 13.76 -9.32
C SER A 123 -9.97 12.38 -9.95
N GLY A 124 -9.98 12.27 -11.26
CA GLY A 124 -9.89 11.00 -11.97
C GLY A 124 -8.53 10.35 -11.84
N PHE A 125 -7.44 11.15 -11.78
CA PHE A 125 -6.10 10.65 -11.49
C PHE A 125 -6.00 10.04 -10.07
N ARG A 126 -6.50 10.75 -9.05
CA ARG A 126 -6.56 10.25 -7.68
C ARG A 126 -7.41 8.99 -7.60
N GLU A 127 -8.61 9.01 -8.19
CA GLU A 127 -9.49 7.84 -8.19
C GLU A 127 -8.81 6.61 -8.81
N TYR A 128 -8.10 6.76 -9.92
CA TYR A 128 -7.43 5.64 -10.60
C TYR A 128 -6.22 5.10 -9.82
N TYR A 129 -5.38 5.98 -9.28
CA TYR A 129 -4.12 5.59 -8.65
C TYR A 129 -4.18 5.44 -7.13
N SER A 130 -5.29 5.86 -6.48
CA SER A 130 -5.42 5.70 -5.03
C SER A 130 -5.69 4.25 -4.62
N THR A 131 -5.00 3.82 -3.60
CA THR A 131 -5.20 2.55 -2.90
C THR A 131 -5.29 2.82 -1.39
N PRO A 132 -6.02 1.99 -0.64
CA PRO A 132 -6.10 2.16 0.81
C PRO A 132 -4.79 1.77 1.49
N TYR A 133 -4.53 2.36 2.65
CA TYR A 133 -3.52 1.92 3.59
C TYR A 133 -4.08 1.88 5.02
N LEU A 134 -3.47 1.06 5.86
CA LEU A 134 -3.77 0.94 7.29
C LEU A 134 -2.45 0.86 8.06
N ILE A 135 -2.31 1.68 9.11
CA ILE A 135 -1.25 1.54 10.10
C ILE A 135 -1.91 1.13 11.40
N TRP A 136 -1.62 -0.08 11.85
CA TRP A 136 -2.20 -0.69 13.03
C TRP A 136 -1.11 -1.02 14.05
N ALA A 137 -1.44 -0.93 15.33
CA ALA A 137 -0.55 -1.30 16.41
C ALA A 137 -1.28 -2.21 17.42
N ASN A 138 -0.59 -3.21 17.96
CA ASN A 138 -1.15 -4.03 19.03
C ASN A 138 -1.22 -3.24 20.35
N SER A 139 -1.87 -3.80 21.36
CA SER A 139 -2.05 -3.14 22.67
C SER A 139 -0.72 -2.74 23.30
N ALA A 140 0.29 -3.62 23.24
CA ALA A 140 1.63 -3.36 23.78
C ALA A 140 2.33 -2.18 23.08
N ALA A 141 2.22 -2.08 21.75
CA ALA A 141 2.80 -0.96 21.01
C ALA A 141 2.08 0.36 21.30
N ARG A 142 0.75 0.35 21.38
CA ARG A 142 -0.03 1.55 21.76
C ARG A 142 0.34 2.08 23.13
N GLU A 143 0.53 1.20 24.10
CA GLU A 143 1.00 1.57 25.43
C GLU A 143 2.43 2.11 25.41
N ALA A 144 3.36 1.39 24.78
CA ALA A 144 4.77 1.77 24.74
C ALA A 144 5.02 3.09 24.00
N LEU A 145 4.25 3.38 22.93
CA LEU A 145 4.39 4.57 22.10
C LEU A 145 3.49 5.73 22.56
N GLY A 146 2.57 5.49 23.50
CA GLY A 146 1.63 6.51 23.98
C GLY A 146 0.67 7.02 22.89
N ASN A 147 0.38 6.19 21.88
CA ASN A 147 -0.45 6.55 20.72
C ASN A 147 -1.53 5.49 20.50
N SER A 148 -2.78 5.92 20.30
CA SER A 148 -3.91 5.01 20.06
C SER A 148 -3.90 4.36 18.67
N PHE A 149 -3.17 4.92 17.72
CA PHE A 149 -3.21 4.53 16.29
C PHE A 149 -4.62 4.57 15.69
N THR A 150 -5.43 5.54 16.13
CA THR A 150 -6.78 5.78 15.62
C THR A 150 -6.86 7.16 14.98
N GLY A 151 -7.50 7.23 13.82
CA GLY A 151 -7.67 8.47 13.07
C GLY A 151 -7.72 8.21 11.58
N GLU A 152 -7.79 9.30 10.81
CA GLU A 152 -7.74 9.26 9.36
C GLU A 152 -6.38 9.80 8.89
N GLY A 153 -5.73 9.08 7.98
CA GLY A 153 -4.53 9.54 7.29
C GLY A 153 -4.89 10.38 6.07
N GLY A 154 -3.93 11.20 5.61
CA GLY A 154 -4.06 11.95 4.36
C GLY A 154 -3.73 11.10 3.13
N ASP A 155 -3.88 11.70 1.96
CA ASP A 155 -3.41 11.16 0.70
C ASP A 155 -1.94 11.55 0.50
N PHE A 156 -1.10 10.57 0.25
CA PHE A 156 0.31 10.77 -0.07
C PHE A 156 0.84 9.62 -0.95
N SER A 157 1.94 9.85 -1.61
CA SER A 157 2.58 8.78 -2.41
C SER A 157 3.21 7.71 -1.51
N PRO A 158 3.20 6.44 -1.95
CA PRO A 158 3.74 5.32 -1.14
C PRO A 158 5.18 5.53 -0.66
N CYS A 159 6.00 6.32 -1.37
CA CYS A 159 7.35 6.67 -0.93
C CYS A 159 7.40 7.46 0.39
N PHE A 160 6.28 8.05 0.83
CA PHE A 160 6.14 8.77 2.09
C PHE A 160 5.47 7.95 3.20
N LEU A 161 5.05 6.71 2.93
CA LEU A 161 4.36 5.89 3.91
C LEU A 161 5.17 5.73 5.21
N MET A 162 6.49 5.58 5.11
CA MET A 162 7.35 5.48 6.29
C MET A 162 7.44 6.78 7.09
N ASN A 163 7.27 7.95 6.47
CA ASN A 163 7.17 9.22 7.21
C ASN A 163 5.98 9.17 8.18
N LYS A 164 4.84 8.64 7.71
CA LYS A 164 3.63 8.50 8.53
C LYS A 164 3.80 7.48 9.66
N VAL A 165 4.47 6.36 9.39
CA VAL A 165 4.79 5.36 10.42
C VAL A 165 5.68 5.99 11.51
N PHE A 166 6.74 6.69 11.13
CA PHE A 166 7.67 7.33 12.06
C PHE A 166 6.97 8.43 12.87
N GLU A 167 6.10 9.22 12.25
CA GLU A 167 5.26 10.23 12.94
C GLU A 167 4.41 9.58 14.02
N LEU A 168 3.66 8.52 13.67
CA LEU A 168 2.77 7.84 14.61
C LEU A 168 3.53 7.14 15.76
N CYS A 169 4.75 6.66 15.48
CA CYS A 169 5.61 6.02 16.47
C CYS A 169 6.43 7.04 17.31
N GLY A 170 6.42 8.32 16.96
CA GLY A 170 7.26 9.33 17.62
C GLY A 170 8.75 9.16 17.34
N TRP A 171 9.12 8.54 16.20
CA TRP A 171 10.52 8.31 15.84
C TRP A 171 11.06 9.43 14.96
N GLU A 172 12.26 9.93 15.28
CA GLU A 172 12.92 10.95 14.47
C GLU A 172 13.41 10.38 13.12
N GLY A 173 14.05 9.23 13.15
CA GLY A 173 14.63 8.59 11.99
C GLY A 173 15.98 9.18 11.56
N PRO A 174 16.63 8.60 10.55
CA PRO A 174 17.84 9.13 9.98
C PRO A 174 17.59 10.42 9.17
N GLY A 175 18.64 11.21 8.91
CA GLY A 175 18.52 12.48 8.18
C GLY A 175 17.84 12.39 6.81
N PHE A 176 17.87 11.23 6.16
CA PHE A 176 17.11 10.98 4.94
C PHE A 176 15.59 11.08 5.15
N MET A 177 15.08 10.68 6.31
CA MET A 177 13.65 10.80 6.66
C MET A 177 13.22 12.26 6.78
N GLU A 178 14.12 13.12 7.25
CA GLU A 178 13.85 14.57 7.30
C GLU A 178 13.73 15.17 5.89
N LEU A 179 14.62 14.80 4.96
CA LEU A 179 14.49 15.19 3.55
C LEU A 179 13.19 14.66 2.94
N SER A 180 12.80 13.44 3.28
CA SER A 180 11.54 12.83 2.82
C SER A 180 10.32 13.61 3.32
N ARG A 181 10.28 14.00 4.61
CA ARG A 181 9.21 14.83 5.17
C ARG A 181 9.13 16.22 4.53
N GLN A 182 10.28 16.83 4.26
CA GLN A 182 10.32 18.13 3.57
C GLN A 182 9.81 18.02 2.12
N LEU A 183 10.15 16.95 1.43
CA LEU A 183 9.62 16.71 0.08
C LEU A 183 8.12 16.45 0.09
N GLU A 184 7.61 15.68 1.04
CA GLU A 184 6.17 15.44 1.23
C GLU A 184 5.41 16.75 1.49
N ALA A 185 5.99 17.67 2.27
CA ALA A 185 5.40 18.99 2.51
C ALA A 185 5.34 19.87 1.25
N ILE A 186 6.28 19.71 0.32
CA ILE A 186 6.29 20.38 -0.98
C ILE A 186 5.28 19.73 -1.93
N SER A 187 5.32 18.42 -2.06
CA SER A 187 4.46 17.66 -2.94
C SER A 187 4.10 16.30 -2.30
N PRO A 188 2.93 16.18 -1.68
CA PRO A 188 2.51 14.93 -1.06
C PRO A 188 2.23 13.82 -2.08
N LEU A 189 1.96 14.18 -3.34
CA LEU A 189 1.78 13.22 -4.43
C LEU A 189 2.88 13.39 -5.46
N ILE A 190 3.68 12.35 -5.63
CA ILE A 190 4.72 12.23 -6.66
C ILE A 190 4.46 10.94 -7.41
N HIS A 191 4.22 11.02 -8.71
CA HIS A 191 3.91 9.86 -9.52
C HIS A 191 5.01 9.58 -10.55
N THR A 192 5.25 8.31 -10.84
CA THR A 192 6.29 7.85 -11.79
C THR A 192 6.11 8.36 -13.21
N ARG A 193 4.93 8.86 -13.56
CA ARG A 193 4.68 9.55 -14.85
C ARG A 193 5.16 11.01 -14.87
N GLY A 194 5.92 11.44 -13.88
CA GLY A 194 6.39 12.82 -13.77
C GLY A 194 5.30 13.81 -13.37
N LEU A 195 4.30 13.37 -12.61
CA LEU A 195 3.24 14.22 -12.09
C LEU A 195 3.43 14.46 -10.60
N PHE A 196 3.11 15.67 -10.18
CA PHE A 196 3.24 16.17 -8.81
C PHE A 196 1.95 16.85 -8.37
N LEU A 197 1.66 16.81 -7.09
CA LEU A 197 0.66 17.70 -6.49
C LEU A 197 1.40 18.87 -5.81
N SER A 198 1.40 20.04 -6.44
CA SER A 198 2.00 21.24 -5.89
C SER A 198 0.96 22.34 -5.78
N GLY A 199 0.85 23.00 -4.62
CA GLY A 199 -0.16 24.01 -4.35
C GLY A 199 -1.61 23.56 -4.55
N GLY A 200 -1.91 22.25 -4.41
CA GLY A 200 -3.23 21.66 -4.63
C GLY A 200 -3.57 21.40 -6.10
N ILE A 201 -2.64 21.58 -7.01
CA ILE A 201 -2.82 21.40 -8.47
C ILE A 201 -1.95 20.23 -8.94
N LEU A 202 -2.54 19.31 -9.73
CA LEU A 202 -1.78 18.29 -10.44
C LEU A 202 -1.00 18.95 -11.57
N THR A 203 0.33 18.79 -11.56
CA THR A 203 1.24 19.43 -12.53
C THR A 203 2.34 18.46 -12.95
N ASP A 204 2.87 18.64 -14.15
CA ASP A 204 4.06 17.98 -14.66
C ASP A 204 5.35 18.80 -14.45
N ALA A 205 5.22 20.02 -13.90
CA ALA A 205 6.32 20.91 -13.64
C ALA A 205 6.22 21.52 -12.23
N LEU A 206 7.24 21.29 -11.42
CA LEU A 206 7.46 21.99 -10.16
C LEU A 206 8.04 23.39 -10.42
N VAL A 207 7.77 24.34 -9.53
CA VAL A 207 8.48 25.63 -9.59
C VAL A 207 9.99 25.42 -9.36
N PRO A 208 10.87 26.32 -9.84
CA PRO A 208 12.33 26.09 -9.84
C PRO A 208 12.93 25.71 -8.49
N GLU A 209 12.41 26.25 -7.40
CA GLU A 209 12.89 25.93 -6.05
C GLU A 209 12.48 24.53 -5.61
N GLU A 210 11.23 24.14 -5.82
CA GLU A 210 10.71 22.80 -5.54
C GLU A 210 11.42 21.75 -6.41
N ALA A 211 11.60 22.04 -7.70
CA ALA A 211 12.32 21.17 -8.63
C ALA A 211 13.76 20.93 -8.18
N ARG A 212 14.46 22.00 -7.71
CA ARG A 212 15.81 21.88 -7.16
C ARG A 212 15.82 20.98 -5.91
N PHE A 213 14.87 21.15 -5.00
CA PHE A 213 14.78 20.32 -3.80
C PHE A 213 14.49 18.85 -4.16
N TYR A 214 13.59 18.61 -5.09
CA TYR A 214 13.30 17.25 -5.60
C TYR A 214 14.57 16.59 -6.19
N GLN A 215 15.36 17.32 -6.96
CA GLN A 215 16.63 16.80 -7.48
C GLN A 215 17.64 16.48 -6.35
N GLN A 216 17.71 17.30 -5.32
CA GLN A 216 18.56 17.02 -4.14
C GLN A 216 18.09 15.76 -3.40
N PHE A 217 16.79 15.56 -3.25
CA PHE A 217 16.24 14.34 -2.69
C PHE A 217 16.64 13.10 -3.52
N LEU A 218 16.47 13.14 -4.83
CA LEU A 218 16.88 12.03 -5.71
C LEU A 218 18.39 11.73 -5.62
N GLN A 219 19.23 12.76 -5.50
CA GLN A 219 20.67 12.59 -5.30
C GLN A 219 20.97 11.94 -3.95
N ALA A 220 20.29 12.35 -2.89
CA ALA A 220 20.45 11.76 -1.56
C ALA A 220 19.95 10.29 -1.52
N GLN A 221 18.86 9.99 -2.19
CA GLN A 221 18.36 8.62 -2.36
C GLN A 221 19.38 7.75 -3.11
N TYR A 222 19.88 8.22 -4.24
CA TYR A 222 20.89 7.51 -5.01
C TYR A 222 22.16 7.25 -4.19
N TYR A 223 22.65 8.27 -3.47
CA TYR A 223 23.83 8.12 -2.60
C TYR A 223 23.58 7.08 -1.49
N ARG A 224 22.41 7.12 -0.88
CA ARG A 224 22.02 6.16 0.16
C ARG A 224 22.02 4.72 -0.38
N GLU A 225 21.41 4.51 -1.53
CA GLU A 225 21.26 3.18 -2.15
C GLU A 225 22.60 2.62 -2.66
N THR A 226 23.49 3.49 -3.16
CA THR A 226 24.72 3.04 -3.82
C THR A 226 25.96 3.06 -2.94
N VAL A 227 25.96 3.86 -1.87
CA VAL A 227 27.14 4.06 -1.00
C VAL A 227 26.85 3.65 0.45
N VAL A 228 25.79 4.20 1.05
CA VAL A 228 25.53 4.01 2.49
C VAL A 228 25.08 2.58 2.78
N ILE A 229 24.00 2.12 2.16
CA ILE A 229 23.47 0.77 2.41
C ILE A 229 24.50 -0.35 2.09
N PRO A 230 25.21 -0.34 0.94
CA PRO A 230 26.25 -1.34 0.70
C PRO A 230 27.40 -1.27 1.71
N GLY A 231 27.74 -0.08 2.22
CA GLY A 231 28.75 0.10 3.27
C GLY A 231 28.34 -0.51 4.61
N GLU A 232 27.05 -0.38 4.98
CA GLU A 232 26.48 -0.96 6.21
C GLU A 232 26.40 -2.51 6.15
N ILE A 233 26.13 -3.08 4.97
CA ILE A 233 26.06 -4.55 4.79
C ILE A 233 27.47 -5.18 4.81
N SER A 234 28.50 -4.42 4.48
CA SER A 234 29.88 -4.90 4.39
C SER A 234 30.66 -4.77 5.71
N SER A 235 30.09 -4.15 6.71
CA SER A 235 30.66 -3.96 8.05
C SER A 235 30.10 -4.96 9.05
#